data_cfc88a0ea6de059c4631ab8abf7a67e1
#
_entry.id   cfc88a0ea6de059c4631ab8abf7a67e1
#
_cell.length_a   1.000
_cell.length_b   1.000
_cell.length_c   1.000
_cell.angle_alpha   90.00
_cell.angle_beta   90.00
_cell.angle_gamma   90.00
#
_symmetry.space_group_name_H-M   'P 1'
#
loop_
_entity.id
_entity.type
_entity.pdbx_description
1 polymer ?
#
loop_
_entity_poly.entity_id
_entity_poly.type
_entity_poly.pdbx_seq_one_letter_code
_entity_poly.pdbx_strand_id
1 'polypeptide(L)'
;MRWNGIPETVTAQPQPGHPPQHLGPVADGFHGAPSDEQLTGDLAAIAALIAAAHDARTAEVDGQLGPPIALPLERVMKFDGIDHHVAFTDGGVVVDGGKPVAVDADYVPGQRLVQAEVDGRKLIVRVARNGRGWKLTTRGASHKVQVLAPHVAELARHMIEKVPPDLSRLLIAPMPGLLTKLNVKAGDKVEAGQPVAVMEAMKMENILRAQKAARVKATPVAAGESVAVDQVIVEFE
;
A
#
# COMPACT_ATOMS: atom_id res chain seq x y z
N MET A 1 17.14 -26.38 -32.37
CA MET A 1 18.18 -25.33 -32.30
C MET A 1 18.62 -25.16 -30.87
N ARG A 2 19.89 -25.46 -30.57
CA ARG A 2 20.42 -25.40 -29.20
C ARG A 2 20.74 -23.95 -28.84
N TRP A 3 20.26 -23.49 -27.68
CA TRP A 3 20.67 -22.25 -27.05
C TRP A 3 21.86 -22.54 -26.12
N ASN A 4 23.05 -22.09 -26.53
CA ASN A 4 24.25 -22.04 -25.69
C ASN A 4 24.49 -20.59 -25.32
N GLY A 5 24.56 -20.30 -24.03
CA GLY A 5 25.10 -19.04 -23.53
C GLY A 5 24.41 -18.50 -22.30
N ILE A 6 24.65 -19.16 -21.15
CA ILE A 6 24.50 -18.50 -19.85
C ILE A 6 25.83 -17.79 -19.60
N PRO A 7 25.90 -16.47 -19.47
CA PRO A 7 27.12 -15.84 -18.99
C PRO A 7 27.29 -16.17 -17.50
N GLU A 8 28.51 -16.56 -17.17
CA GLU A 8 28.96 -16.90 -15.82
C GLU A 8 28.65 -15.77 -14.85
N THR A 9 28.08 -16.15 -13.73
CA THR A 9 27.86 -15.33 -12.56
C THR A 9 29.18 -14.70 -12.11
N VAL A 10 29.34 -13.41 -12.28
CA VAL A 10 30.40 -12.64 -11.63
C VAL A 10 30.09 -12.63 -10.13
N THR A 11 30.72 -13.51 -9.42
CA THR A 11 30.74 -13.51 -7.96
C THR A 11 31.61 -12.33 -7.51
N ALA A 12 31.00 -11.20 -7.20
CA ALA A 12 31.69 -10.12 -6.50
C ALA A 12 32.06 -10.63 -5.11
N GLN A 13 33.37 -10.85 -4.88
CA GLN A 13 33.89 -11.12 -3.54
C GLN A 13 33.65 -9.89 -2.64
N PRO A 14 33.10 -10.04 -1.43
CA PRO A 14 32.98 -8.95 -0.50
C PRO A 14 34.37 -8.47 -0.07
N GLN A 15 34.68 -7.22 -0.26
CA GLN A 15 35.88 -6.59 0.27
C GLN A 15 35.80 -6.55 1.81
N PRO A 16 36.80 -6.99 2.54
CA PRO A 16 36.83 -6.92 4.00
C PRO A 16 37.13 -5.46 4.40
N GLY A 17 36.21 -4.82 5.13
CA GLY A 17 36.54 -3.58 5.82
C GLY A 17 35.47 -2.49 5.93
N HIS A 18 34.28 -2.67 5.40
CA HIS A 18 33.20 -1.73 5.70
C HIS A 18 32.19 -2.38 6.66
N PRO A 19 31.95 -1.77 7.85
CA PRO A 19 30.85 -2.21 8.69
C PRO A 19 29.55 -2.10 7.89
N PRO A 20 28.58 -3.02 8.09
CA PRO A 20 27.30 -2.90 7.43
C PRO A 20 26.72 -1.53 7.79
N GLN A 21 26.56 -0.68 6.80
CA GLN A 21 25.78 0.53 6.99
C GLN A 21 24.39 0.04 7.38
N HIS A 22 24.01 0.29 8.62
CA HIS A 22 22.62 0.15 9.05
C HIS A 22 21.82 1.02 8.09
N LEU A 23 21.17 0.36 7.13
CA LEU A 23 20.06 0.96 6.44
C LEU A 23 19.07 1.30 7.55
N GLY A 24 19.01 2.57 7.89
CA GLY A 24 17.98 3.10 8.77
C GLY A 24 16.61 2.63 8.27
N PRO A 25 15.55 2.72 9.09
CA PRO A 25 14.23 2.31 8.67
C PRO A 25 13.99 2.91 7.29
N VAL A 26 13.71 2.04 6.31
CA VAL A 26 13.36 2.46 4.96
C VAL A 26 12.25 3.47 5.15
N ALA A 27 12.58 4.74 4.97
CA ALA A 27 11.58 5.79 5.05
C ALA A 27 10.46 5.37 4.12
N ASP A 28 9.24 5.24 4.65
CA ASP A 28 8.03 5.14 3.85
C ASP A 28 7.99 6.38 2.96
N GLY A 29 8.49 6.26 1.74
CA GLY A 29 8.54 7.42 0.88
C GLY A 29 9.70 7.48 -0.09
N PHE A 30 10.11 6.37 -0.70
CA PHE A 30 10.62 6.50 -2.05
C PHE A 30 9.42 6.81 -2.96
N HIS A 31 8.95 8.03 -2.91
CA HIS A 31 8.07 8.60 -3.92
C HIS A 31 8.97 8.81 -5.13
N GLY A 32 8.88 7.88 -6.10
CA GLY A 32 9.51 8.07 -7.40
C GLY A 32 9.11 9.43 -7.98
N ALA A 33 9.77 9.83 -9.07
CA ALA A 33 9.47 11.08 -9.75
C ALA A 33 7.94 11.27 -9.87
N PRO A 34 7.42 12.48 -9.60
CA PRO A 34 5.99 12.74 -9.72
C PRO A 34 5.50 12.25 -11.09
N SER A 35 4.39 11.54 -11.10
CA SER A 35 3.76 11.12 -12.35
C SER A 35 3.38 12.38 -13.10
N ASP A 36 3.84 12.50 -14.34
CA ASP A 36 3.28 13.49 -15.25
C ASP A 36 1.83 13.09 -15.59
N GLU A 37 1.03 14.05 -16.00
CA GLU A 37 -0.39 13.85 -16.35
C GLU A 37 -0.53 12.76 -17.45
N GLN A 38 0.42 12.70 -18.37
CA GLN A 38 0.45 11.70 -19.42
C GLN A 38 0.66 10.28 -18.88
N LEU A 39 1.61 10.09 -17.96
CA LEU A 39 1.84 8.79 -17.34
C LEU A 39 0.63 8.34 -16.52
N THR A 40 -0.05 9.27 -15.85
CA THR A 40 -1.28 8.97 -15.08
C THR A 40 -2.39 8.51 -16.01
N GLY A 41 -2.58 9.15 -17.16
CA GLY A 41 -3.53 8.73 -18.19
C GLY A 41 -3.20 7.35 -18.75
N ASP A 42 -1.92 7.08 -19.07
CA ASP A 42 -1.45 5.77 -19.53
C ASP A 42 -1.72 4.68 -18.49
N LEU A 43 -1.44 4.95 -17.22
CA LEU A 43 -1.71 4.02 -16.13
C LEU A 43 -3.20 3.81 -15.89
N ALA A 44 -4.05 4.83 -16.10
CA ALA A 44 -5.50 4.69 -16.02
C ALA A 44 -6.02 3.75 -17.12
N ALA A 45 -5.53 3.91 -18.34
CA ALA A 45 -5.89 3.05 -19.46
C ALA A 45 -5.42 1.59 -19.23
N ILE A 46 -4.20 1.37 -18.75
CA ILE A 46 -3.68 0.05 -18.41
C ILE A 46 -4.49 -0.57 -17.25
N ALA A 47 -4.83 0.20 -16.22
CA ALA A 47 -5.66 -0.28 -15.10
C ALA A 47 -7.05 -0.70 -15.57
N ALA A 48 -7.63 0.01 -16.55
CA ALA A 48 -8.90 -0.35 -17.15
C ALA A 48 -8.85 -1.71 -17.87
N LEU A 49 -7.78 -1.97 -18.65
CA LEU A 49 -7.57 -3.26 -19.29
C LEU A 49 -7.38 -4.39 -18.27
N ILE A 50 -6.59 -4.17 -17.23
CA ILE A 50 -6.42 -5.13 -16.13
C ILE A 50 -7.77 -5.47 -15.50
N ALA A 51 -8.60 -4.47 -15.23
CA ALA A 51 -9.93 -4.67 -14.68
C ALA A 51 -10.84 -5.43 -15.63
N ALA A 52 -10.83 -5.06 -16.92
CA ALA A 52 -11.61 -5.74 -17.94
C ALA A 52 -11.22 -7.22 -18.08
N ALA A 53 -9.94 -7.55 -18.03
CA ALA A 53 -9.45 -8.93 -18.06
C ALA A 53 -9.94 -9.74 -16.83
N HIS A 54 -9.97 -9.12 -15.64
CA HIS A 54 -10.52 -9.76 -14.43
C HIS A 54 -12.02 -9.99 -14.53
N ASP A 55 -12.77 -9.04 -15.08
CA ASP A 55 -14.22 -9.16 -15.23
C ASP A 55 -14.57 -10.19 -16.31
N ALA A 56 -13.83 -10.22 -17.43
CA ALA A 56 -13.99 -11.25 -18.45
C ALA A 56 -13.78 -12.64 -17.87
N ARG A 57 -12.69 -12.83 -17.10
CA ARG A 57 -12.47 -14.11 -16.41
C ARG A 57 -13.57 -14.45 -15.41
N THR A 58 -14.15 -13.46 -14.73
CA THR A 58 -15.26 -13.69 -13.79
C THR A 58 -16.52 -14.09 -14.54
N ALA A 59 -16.76 -13.52 -15.72
CA ALA A 59 -17.90 -13.85 -16.56
C ALA A 59 -17.82 -15.28 -17.17
N GLU A 60 -16.60 -15.81 -17.34
CA GLU A 60 -16.35 -17.16 -17.87
C GLU A 60 -16.53 -18.29 -16.82
N VAL A 61 -16.70 -17.94 -15.53
CA VAL A 61 -16.86 -18.96 -14.48
C VAL A 61 -18.22 -19.67 -14.63
N ASP A 62 -18.17 -20.99 -14.80
CA ASP A 62 -19.37 -21.84 -14.89
C ASP A 62 -20.12 -21.94 -13.56
N GLY A 63 -21.43 -22.22 -13.65
CA GLY A 63 -22.29 -22.47 -12.49
C GLY A 63 -22.83 -21.19 -11.81
N GLN A 64 -22.77 -20.05 -12.47
CA GLN A 64 -23.45 -18.84 -12.00
C GLN A 64 -24.97 -18.98 -12.17
N LEU A 65 -25.71 -18.72 -11.08
CA LEU A 65 -27.19 -18.82 -11.07
C LEU A 65 -27.91 -17.57 -11.60
N GLY A 66 -27.15 -16.53 -11.97
CA GLY A 66 -27.66 -15.25 -12.46
C GLY A 66 -27.59 -15.11 -13.99
N PRO A 67 -28.12 -14.01 -14.53
CA PRO A 67 -27.92 -13.68 -15.94
C PRO A 67 -26.43 -13.47 -16.23
N PRO A 68 -25.99 -13.59 -17.49
CA PRO A 68 -24.59 -13.31 -17.88
C PRO A 68 -24.16 -11.93 -17.42
N ILE A 69 -22.96 -11.85 -16.85
CA ILE A 69 -22.39 -10.59 -16.37
C ILE A 69 -22.02 -9.74 -17.59
N ALA A 70 -22.69 -8.60 -17.77
CA ALA A 70 -22.30 -7.63 -18.77
C ALA A 70 -20.99 -6.94 -18.36
N LEU A 71 -20.01 -6.90 -19.28
CA LEU A 71 -18.76 -6.22 -19.05
C LEU A 71 -18.98 -4.69 -19.07
N PRO A 72 -18.59 -3.98 -18.02
CA PRO A 72 -18.76 -2.52 -17.99
C PRO A 72 -17.89 -1.86 -19.05
N LEU A 73 -18.48 -0.97 -19.85
CA LEU A 73 -17.77 -0.16 -20.85
C LEU A 73 -17.17 1.10 -20.25
N GLU A 74 -17.68 1.55 -19.11
CA GLU A 74 -17.23 2.75 -18.41
C GLU A 74 -16.79 2.42 -16.99
N ARG A 75 -15.75 3.08 -16.54
CA ARG A 75 -15.17 2.92 -15.20
C ARG A 75 -14.60 4.24 -14.70
N VAL A 76 -14.51 4.35 -13.39
CA VAL A 76 -13.76 5.43 -12.74
C VAL A 76 -12.52 4.84 -12.08
N MET A 77 -11.36 5.33 -12.48
CA MET A 77 -10.07 4.99 -11.90
C MET A 77 -9.69 6.05 -10.89
N LYS A 78 -9.64 5.68 -9.62
CA LYS A 78 -9.22 6.61 -8.57
C LYS A 78 -7.75 6.42 -8.25
N PHE A 79 -6.92 7.41 -8.62
CA PHE A 79 -5.49 7.47 -8.31
C PHE A 79 -5.26 8.48 -7.18
N ASP A 80 -4.76 8.01 -6.05
CA ASP A 80 -4.38 8.87 -4.91
C ASP A 80 -5.42 9.97 -4.57
N GLY A 81 -6.71 9.64 -4.73
CA GLY A 81 -7.83 10.54 -4.46
C GLY A 81 -8.39 11.27 -5.67
N ILE A 82 -7.72 11.25 -6.82
CA ILE A 82 -8.18 11.87 -8.07
C ILE A 82 -8.93 10.84 -8.91
N ASP A 83 -10.13 11.22 -9.38
CA ASP A 83 -10.98 10.38 -10.22
C ASP A 83 -10.68 10.62 -11.69
N HIS A 84 -10.38 9.56 -12.46
CA HIS A 84 -10.22 9.56 -13.90
C HIS A 84 -11.33 8.72 -14.53
N HIS A 85 -12.11 9.30 -15.42
CA HIS A 85 -13.16 8.60 -16.15
C HIS A 85 -12.58 7.89 -17.35
N VAL A 86 -12.82 6.58 -17.43
CA VAL A 86 -12.30 5.73 -18.51
C VAL A 86 -13.45 5.03 -19.21
N ALA A 87 -13.50 5.16 -20.53
CA ALA A 87 -14.47 4.50 -21.38
C ALA A 87 -13.78 3.66 -22.47
N PHE A 88 -14.33 2.47 -22.74
CA PHE A 88 -13.90 1.64 -23.86
C PHE A 88 -14.72 1.97 -25.09
N THR A 89 -14.06 2.23 -26.19
CA THR A 89 -14.67 2.55 -27.51
C THR A 89 -14.05 1.69 -28.58
N ASP A 90 -14.67 1.64 -29.76
CA ASP A 90 -14.12 0.91 -30.92
C ASP A 90 -12.72 1.44 -31.35
N GLY A 91 -12.42 2.70 -31.02
CA GLY A 91 -11.13 3.33 -31.32
C GLY A 91 -10.06 3.18 -30.24
N GLY A 92 -10.36 2.52 -29.12
CA GLY A 92 -9.44 2.35 -27.99
C GLY A 92 -10.03 2.83 -26.66
N VAL A 93 -9.17 3.17 -25.73
CA VAL A 93 -9.52 3.62 -24.38
C VAL A 93 -9.52 5.15 -24.34
N VAL A 94 -10.61 5.73 -23.91
CA VAL A 94 -10.75 7.19 -23.69
C VAL A 94 -10.59 7.48 -22.20
N VAL A 95 -9.68 8.38 -21.85
CA VAL A 95 -9.47 8.84 -20.48
C VAL A 95 -9.88 10.29 -20.38
N ASP A 96 -10.76 10.61 -19.40
CA ASP A 96 -11.27 11.96 -19.09
C ASP A 96 -11.86 12.73 -20.30
N GLY A 97 -12.50 11.99 -21.20
CA GLY A 97 -13.08 12.58 -22.42
C GLY A 97 -12.06 13.04 -23.46
N GLY A 98 -10.81 12.64 -23.30
CA GLY A 98 -9.74 12.94 -24.24
C GLY A 98 -9.86 12.18 -25.58
N LYS A 99 -8.78 12.11 -26.34
CA LYS A 99 -8.75 11.30 -27.56
C LYS A 99 -8.65 9.81 -27.21
N PRO A 100 -9.24 8.92 -28.03
CA PRO A 100 -9.04 7.50 -27.89
C PRO A 100 -7.56 7.14 -28.00
N VAL A 101 -7.08 6.37 -27.05
CA VAL A 101 -5.69 5.91 -26.95
C VAL A 101 -5.67 4.42 -27.26
N ALA A 102 -4.82 4.02 -28.20
CA ALA A 102 -4.61 2.62 -28.48
C ALA A 102 -3.77 2.00 -27.37
N VAL A 103 -4.34 1.01 -26.68
CA VAL A 103 -3.67 0.33 -25.58
C VAL A 103 -3.65 -1.17 -25.86
N ASP A 104 -2.46 -1.73 -25.92
CA ASP A 104 -2.23 -3.17 -25.98
C ASP A 104 -1.46 -3.60 -24.73
N ALA A 105 -1.92 -4.68 -24.07
CA ALA A 105 -1.28 -5.18 -22.88
C ALA A 105 -1.35 -6.71 -22.85
N ASP A 106 -0.18 -7.33 -22.76
CA ASP A 106 -0.07 -8.76 -22.50
C ASP A 106 -0.31 -9.02 -21.01
N TYR A 107 -1.60 -9.15 -20.66
CA TYR A 107 -2.01 -9.39 -19.28
C TYR A 107 -3.00 -10.52 -19.14
N VAL A 108 -2.64 -11.48 -18.31
CA VAL A 108 -3.54 -12.53 -17.82
C VAL A 108 -3.74 -12.36 -16.32
N PRO A 109 -4.98 -12.44 -15.79
CA PRO A 109 -5.26 -12.35 -14.36
C PRO A 109 -4.38 -13.27 -13.52
N GLY A 110 -3.61 -12.66 -12.59
CA GLY A 110 -2.61 -13.35 -11.76
C GLY A 110 -1.16 -13.03 -12.12
N GLN A 111 -0.89 -12.50 -13.29
CA GLN A 111 0.45 -12.00 -13.62
C GLN A 111 0.80 -10.76 -12.79
N ARG A 112 2.09 -10.66 -12.43
CA ARG A 112 2.60 -9.54 -11.63
C ARG A 112 3.32 -8.49 -12.46
N LEU A 113 3.72 -8.83 -13.66
CA LEU A 113 4.43 -7.94 -14.59
C LEU A 113 3.63 -7.88 -15.88
N VAL A 114 3.33 -6.69 -16.31
CA VAL A 114 2.58 -6.39 -17.54
C VAL A 114 3.47 -5.57 -18.46
N GLN A 115 3.62 -6.02 -19.67
CA GLN A 115 4.16 -5.22 -20.75
C GLN A 115 2.98 -4.62 -21.51
N ALA A 116 2.91 -3.30 -21.51
CA ALA A 116 1.86 -2.58 -22.20
C ALA A 116 2.46 -1.63 -23.22
N GLU A 117 1.75 -1.43 -24.31
CA GLU A 117 2.05 -0.42 -25.32
C GLU A 117 0.86 0.55 -25.38
N VAL A 118 1.14 1.83 -25.15
CA VAL A 118 0.14 2.90 -25.13
C VAL A 118 0.55 3.94 -26.18
N ASP A 119 -0.21 4.07 -27.25
CA ASP A 119 0.14 4.94 -28.41
C ASP A 119 1.59 4.77 -28.86
N GLY A 120 2.06 3.51 -29.04
CA GLY A 120 3.42 3.19 -29.46
C GLY A 120 4.48 3.34 -28.36
N ARG A 121 4.12 3.75 -27.14
CA ARG A 121 5.04 3.86 -26.00
C ARG A 121 5.00 2.60 -25.16
N LYS A 122 6.13 1.95 -24.99
CA LYS A 122 6.25 0.74 -24.18
C LYS A 122 6.41 1.07 -22.71
N LEU A 123 5.55 0.48 -21.90
CA LEU A 123 5.54 0.59 -20.45
C LEU A 123 5.62 -0.80 -19.80
N ILE A 124 6.48 -0.93 -18.81
CA ILE A 124 6.53 -2.12 -17.96
C ILE A 124 5.95 -1.73 -16.63
N VAL A 125 4.87 -2.41 -16.24
CA VAL A 125 4.12 -2.12 -15.02
C VAL A 125 4.07 -3.37 -14.16
N ARG A 126 4.53 -3.26 -12.92
CA ARG A 126 4.31 -4.29 -11.91
C ARG A 126 2.92 -4.08 -11.31
N VAL A 127 2.13 -5.15 -11.31
CA VAL A 127 0.76 -5.17 -10.79
C VAL A 127 0.72 -5.99 -9.52
N ALA A 128 0.17 -5.43 -8.46
CA ALA A 128 -0.09 -6.14 -7.22
C ALA A 128 -1.50 -5.82 -6.72
N ARG A 129 -2.21 -6.82 -6.19
CA ARG A 129 -3.52 -6.59 -5.58
C ARG A 129 -3.36 -5.74 -4.33
N ASN A 130 -4.24 -4.75 -4.15
CA ASN A 130 -4.25 -3.87 -2.99
C ASN A 130 -5.71 -3.64 -2.54
N GLY A 131 -6.21 -4.48 -1.65
CA GLY A 131 -7.58 -4.39 -1.18
C GLY A 131 -8.61 -4.45 -2.33
N ARG A 132 -9.32 -3.35 -2.56
CA ARG A 132 -10.35 -3.23 -3.61
C ARG A 132 -9.80 -2.77 -4.97
N GLY A 133 -8.48 -2.65 -5.11
CA GLY A 133 -7.85 -2.15 -6.31
C GLY A 133 -6.50 -2.80 -6.58
N TRP A 134 -5.64 -2.07 -7.23
CA TRP A 134 -4.28 -2.49 -7.54
C TRP A 134 -3.24 -1.46 -7.10
N LYS A 135 -2.04 -1.93 -6.85
CA LYS A 135 -0.83 -1.13 -6.77
C LYS A 135 -0.08 -1.33 -8.08
N LEU A 136 0.03 -0.28 -8.86
CA LEU A 136 0.80 -0.23 -10.10
C LEU A 136 2.16 0.40 -9.81
N THR A 137 3.24 -0.28 -10.17
CA THR A 137 4.60 0.26 -9.98
C THR A 137 5.30 0.32 -11.32
N THR A 138 5.73 1.50 -11.71
CA THR A 138 6.50 1.75 -12.92
C THR A 138 7.50 2.87 -12.70
N ARG A 139 8.64 2.86 -13.40
CA ARG A 139 9.69 3.89 -13.31
C ARG A 139 10.10 4.26 -11.87
N GLY A 140 10.07 3.28 -10.95
CA GLY A 140 10.40 3.49 -9.54
C GLY A 140 9.29 4.08 -8.67
N ALA A 141 8.17 4.53 -9.24
CA ALA A 141 7.02 5.04 -8.53
C ALA A 141 5.92 3.98 -8.36
N SER A 142 5.18 4.06 -7.26
CA SER A 142 4.06 3.17 -6.97
C SER A 142 2.78 3.97 -6.81
N HIS A 143 1.75 3.60 -7.57
CA HIS A 143 0.45 4.25 -7.59
C HIS A 143 -0.62 3.29 -7.08
N LYS A 144 -1.46 3.75 -6.17
CA LYS A 144 -2.63 3.00 -5.71
C LYS A 144 -3.80 3.36 -6.61
N VAL A 145 -4.40 2.36 -7.22
CA VAL A 145 -5.52 2.53 -8.14
C VAL A 145 -6.72 1.76 -7.62
N GLN A 146 -7.83 2.44 -7.44
CA GLN A 146 -9.13 1.80 -7.23
C GLN A 146 -9.92 1.87 -8.54
N VAL A 147 -10.57 0.78 -8.89
CA VAL A 147 -11.44 0.72 -10.07
C VAL A 147 -12.88 0.61 -9.60
N LEU A 148 -13.69 1.57 -9.97
CA LEU A 148 -15.06 1.71 -9.52
C LEU A 148 -16.00 1.75 -10.73
N ALA A 149 -17.20 1.21 -10.58
CA ALA A 149 -18.29 1.50 -11.51
C ALA A 149 -18.72 2.97 -11.33
N PRO A 150 -19.23 3.67 -12.36
CA PRO A 150 -19.57 5.10 -12.27
C PRO A 150 -20.50 5.42 -11.09
N HIS A 151 -21.57 4.66 -10.91
CA HIS A 151 -22.51 4.85 -9.79
C HIS A 151 -21.86 4.62 -8.41
N VAL A 152 -20.86 3.70 -8.32
CA VAL A 152 -20.12 3.47 -7.08
C VAL A 152 -19.17 4.63 -6.79
N ALA A 153 -18.56 5.20 -7.83
CA ALA A 153 -17.70 6.36 -7.68
C ALA A 153 -18.46 7.59 -7.13
N GLU A 154 -19.69 7.81 -7.61
CA GLU A 154 -20.57 8.86 -7.07
C GLU A 154 -20.87 8.64 -5.58
N LEU A 155 -21.24 7.42 -5.20
CA LEU A 155 -21.50 7.08 -3.80
C LEU A 155 -20.23 7.18 -2.93
N ALA A 156 -19.08 6.83 -3.49
CA ALA A 156 -17.79 6.89 -2.79
C ALA A 156 -17.39 8.33 -2.39
N ARG A 157 -17.89 9.36 -3.09
CA ARG A 157 -17.67 10.77 -2.72
C ARG A 157 -18.34 11.15 -1.40
N HIS A 158 -19.40 10.44 -1.03
CA HIS A 158 -20.11 10.65 0.23
C HIS A 158 -19.54 9.81 1.39
N MET A 159 -18.58 8.92 1.11
CA MET A 159 -17.95 8.13 2.15
C MET A 159 -16.96 8.99 2.95
N ILE A 160 -17.16 9.01 4.25
CA ILE A 160 -16.22 9.66 5.18
C ILE A 160 -14.91 8.85 5.18
N GLU A 161 -13.80 9.50 4.87
CA GLU A 161 -12.50 8.88 5.00
C GLU A 161 -12.21 8.62 6.48
N LYS A 162 -12.09 7.33 6.84
CA LYS A 162 -11.75 6.94 8.19
C LYS A 162 -10.25 7.17 8.40
N VAL A 163 -9.90 8.34 8.90
CA VAL A 163 -8.55 8.64 9.34
C VAL A 163 -8.27 7.79 10.59
N PRO A 164 -7.24 6.92 10.59
CA PRO A 164 -6.86 6.20 11.80
C PRO A 164 -6.55 7.20 12.92
N PRO A 165 -6.94 6.92 14.17
CA PRO A 165 -6.60 7.80 15.28
C PRO A 165 -5.08 7.92 15.39
N ASP A 166 -4.59 9.14 15.62
CA ASP A 166 -3.16 9.38 15.85
C ASP A 166 -2.76 8.84 17.22
N LEU A 167 -2.30 7.60 17.25
CA LEU A 167 -1.81 6.93 18.45
C LEU A 167 -0.34 7.27 18.74
N SER A 168 0.31 8.13 17.97
CA SER A 168 1.72 8.47 18.14
C SER A 168 2.03 9.20 19.46
N ARG A 169 0.99 9.75 20.09
CA ARG A 169 1.04 10.39 21.42
C ARG A 169 0.67 9.46 22.58
N LEU A 170 0.37 8.21 22.28
CA LEU A 170 -0.05 7.24 23.29
C LEU A 170 0.87 6.03 23.25
N LEU A 171 1.28 5.57 24.41
CA LEU A 171 1.86 4.23 24.57
C LEU A 171 0.74 3.32 25.07
N ILE A 172 0.30 2.43 24.22
CA ILE A 172 -0.77 1.47 24.49
C ILE A 172 -0.21 0.08 24.72
N ALA A 173 -0.95 -0.74 25.49
CA ALA A 173 -0.65 -2.14 25.70
C ALA A 173 -0.96 -2.95 24.43
N PRO A 174 0.02 -3.63 23.81
CA PRO A 174 -0.23 -4.42 22.59
C PRO A 174 -0.99 -5.74 22.86
N MET A 175 -1.04 -6.16 24.12
CA MET A 175 -1.70 -7.39 24.57
C MET A 175 -2.08 -7.26 26.06
N PRO A 176 -3.01 -8.08 26.56
CA PRO A 176 -3.34 -8.08 28.01
C PRO A 176 -2.17 -8.68 28.81
N GLY A 177 -1.87 -8.08 29.96
CA GLY A 177 -0.77 -8.53 30.81
C GLY A 177 -0.62 -7.72 32.08
N LEU A 178 0.46 -7.95 32.82
CA LEU A 178 0.83 -7.25 34.04
C LEU A 178 1.91 -6.19 33.72
N LEU A 179 1.70 -4.95 34.08
CA LEU A 179 2.73 -3.90 33.98
C LEU A 179 3.74 -4.08 35.13
N THR A 180 4.89 -4.71 34.84
CA THR A 180 5.89 -5.04 35.85
C THR A 180 6.74 -3.84 36.25
N LYS A 181 7.07 -2.95 35.32
CA LYS A 181 7.87 -1.74 35.57
C LYS A 181 7.39 -0.57 34.73
N LEU A 182 7.44 0.62 35.31
CA LEU A 182 7.24 1.88 34.63
C LEU A 182 8.50 2.73 34.87
N ASN A 183 9.25 3.03 33.81
CA ASN A 183 10.56 3.67 33.90
C ASN A 183 10.49 5.19 33.78
N VAL A 184 9.29 5.76 33.63
CA VAL A 184 9.07 7.18 33.42
C VAL A 184 7.97 7.72 34.34
N LYS A 185 8.00 9.02 34.60
CA LYS A 185 6.99 9.74 35.37
C LYS A 185 6.45 10.92 34.54
N ALA A 186 5.28 11.44 34.93
CA ALA A 186 4.74 12.65 34.32
C ALA A 186 5.77 13.80 34.41
N GLY A 187 6.00 14.47 33.29
CA GLY A 187 6.97 15.54 33.14
C GLY A 187 8.34 15.12 32.58
N ASP A 188 8.66 13.82 32.55
CA ASP A 188 9.93 13.32 32.03
C ASP A 188 10.03 13.51 30.51
N LYS A 189 11.24 13.75 30.02
CA LYS A 189 11.55 13.72 28.58
C LYS A 189 12.04 12.33 28.21
N VAL A 190 11.56 11.80 27.11
CA VAL A 190 11.96 10.51 26.54
C VAL A 190 12.50 10.69 25.14
N GLU A 191 13.47 9.87 24.76
CA GLU A 191 14.02 9.81 23.41
C GLU A 191 13.39 8.67 22.62
N ALA A 192 13.47 8.74 21.28
CA ALA A 192 13.03 7.66 20.41
C ALA A 192 13.81 6.37 20.73
N GLY A 193 13.09 5.25 20.91
CA GLY A 193 13.66 3.95 21.26
C GLY A 193 13.94 3.76 22.77
N GLN A 194 13.78 4.78 23.60
CA GLN A 194 13.97 4.67 25.06
C GLN A 194 12.93 3.71 25.68
N PRO A 195 13.35 2.76 26.54
CA PRO A 195 12.43 1.88 27.26
C PRO A 195 11.59 2.70 28.28
N VAL A 196 10.28 2.68 28.09
CA VAL A 196 9.31 3.44 28.91
C VAL A 196 8.65 2.55 29.95
N ALA A 197 8.26 1.35 29.55
CA ALA A 197 7.58 0.41 30.43
C ALA A 197 8.00 -1.04 30.11
N VAL A 198 7.83 -1.91 31.08
CA VAL A 198 7.99 -3.36 30.93
C VAL A 198 6.69 -4.03 31.34
N MET A 199 6.15 -4.86 30.48
CA MET A 199 4.97 -5.66 30.77
C MET A 199 5.25 -7.16 30.64
N GLU A 200 4.67 -7.95 31.50
CA GLU A 200 4.68 -9.40 31.42
C GLU A 200 3.34 -9.90 30.85
N ALA A 201 3.42 -10.65 29.77
CA ALA A 201 2.27 -11.29 29.16
C ALA A 201 2.70 -12.70 28.68
N MET A 202 1.87 -13.69 28.92
CA MET A 202 2.12 -15.09 28.53
C MET A 202 3.51 -15.62 29.01
N LYS A 203 3.96 -15.22 30.20
CA LYS A 203 5.28 -15.54 30.79
C LYS A 203 6.49 -14.99 30.01
N MET A 204 6.28 -13.96 29.23
CA MET A 204 7.33 -13.23 28.49
C MET A 204 7.32 -11.76 28.92
N GLU A 205 8.51 -11.20 29.10
CA GLU A 205 8.68 -9.77 29.34
C GLU A 205 8.75 -9.01 28.00
N ASN A 206 7.88 -8.03 27.81
CA ASN A 206 7.85 -7.14 26.67
C ASN A 206 8.27 -5.74 27.09
N ILE A 207 9.31 -5.22 26.46
CA ILE A 207 9.78 -3.85 26.72
C ILE A 207 9.08 -2.91 25.75
N LEU A 208 8.26 -2.03 26.29
CA LEU A 208 7.58 -0.98 25.53
C LEU A 208 8.47 0.25 25.43
N ARG A 209 8.68 0.74 24.22
CA ARG A 209 9.61 1.84 23.90
C ARG A 209 8.89 3.03 23.32
N ALA A 210 9.40 4.24 23.57
CA ALA A 210 8.92 5.45 22.92
C ALA A 210 9.20 5.40 21.42
N GLN A 211 8.20 5.69 20.59
CA GLN A 211 8.35 5.72 19.13
C GLN A 211 9.07 6.96 18.64
N LYS A 212 8.93 8.06 19.35
CA LYS A 212 9.56 9.37 19.05
C LYS A 212 10.00 10.08 20.33
N ALA A 213 10.86 11.07 20.20
CA ALA A 213 11.18 11.95 21.30
C ALA A 213 9.93 12.75 21.67
N ALA A 214 9.58 12.74 22.97
CA ALA A 214 8.37 13.37 23.50
C ALA A 214 8.54 13.69 24.98
N ARG A 215 7.55 14.40 25.56
CA ARG A 215 7.45 14.60 26.99
C ARG A 215 6.28 13.78 27.53
N VAL A 216 6.47 13.12 28.66
CA VAL A 216 5.41 12.36 29.33
C VAL A 216 4.40 13.33 29.95
N LYS A 217 3.15 13.26 29.52
CA LYS A 217 2.05 14.06 30.05
C LYS A 217 1.42 13.40 31.27
N ALA A 218 1.11 12.11 31.16
CA ALA A 218 0.49 11.36 32.22
C ALA A 218 0.82 9.87 32.13
N THR A 219 0.73 9.18 33.26
CA THR A 219 0.88 7.74 33.41
C THR A 219 -0.37 7.20 34.10
N PRO A 220 -1.44 6.91 33.34
CA PRO A 220 -2.74 6.50 33.93
C PRO A 220 -2.72 5.13 34.62
N VAL A 221 -1.67 4.32 34.38
CA VAL A 221 -1.50 2.98 34.96
C VAL A 221 -0.24 2.94 35.81
N ALA A 222 -0.29 2.27 36.95
CA ALA A 222 0.87 2.10 37.83
C ALA A 222 1.55 0.72 37.61
N ALA A 223 2.82 0.62 38.03
CA ALA A 223 3.53 -0.67 38.05
C ALA A 223 2.80 -1.61 39.06
N GLY A 224 2.62 -2.88 38.65
CA GLY A 224 1.88 -3.89 39.40
C GLY A 224 0.41 -4.02 38.98
N GLU A 225 -0.11 -3.18 38.08
CA GLU A 225 -1.48 -3.27 37.59
C GLU A 225 -1.60 -4.16 36.34
N SER A 226 -2.73 -4.86 36.22
CA SER A 226 -3.09 -5.58 35.00
C SER A 226 -3.65 -4.63 34.00
N VAL A 227 -3.19 -4.76 32.75
CA VAL A 227 -3.62 -3.94 31.60
C VAL A 227 -4.33 -4.79 30.56
N ALA A 228 -5.38 -4.22 29.96
CA ALA A 228 -6.09 -4.81 28.84
C ALA A 228 -5.39 -4.43 27.51
N VAL A 229 -5.74 -5.13 26.44
CA VAL A 229 -5.29 -4.75 25.08
C VAL A 229 -5.78 -3.33 24.76
N ASP A 230 -4.94 -2.55 24.07
CA ASP A 230 -5.18 -1.15 23.70
C ASP A 230 -5.36 -0.16 24.88
N GLN A 231 -5.16 -0.61 26.12
CA GLN A 231 -5.19 0.28 27.27
C GLN A 231 -3.99 1.24 27.24
N VAL A 232 -4.25 2.53 27.49
CA VAL A 232 -3.22 3.57 27.54
C VAL A 232 -2.37 3.40 28.79
N ILE A 233 -1.06 3.25 28.61
CA ILE A 233 -0.07 3.13 29.69
C ILE A 233 0.60 4.49 29.95
N VAL A 234 0.95 5.21 28.87
CA VAL A 234 1.57 6.54 28.95
C VAL A 234 0.97 7.45 27.89
N GLU A 235 0.67 8.68 28.28
CA GLU A 235 0.33 9.78 27.37
C GLU A 235 1.54 10.69 27.16
N PHE A 236 1.82 11.05 25.92
CA PHE A 236 2.87 11.99 25.53
C PHE A 236 2.27 13.31 25.06
N GLU A 237 3.03 14.36 25.27
CA GLU A 237 2.73 15.72 24.81
C GLU A 237 3.48 16.09 23.53
#